data_a5b9a0b39be6daf8583fcd8ee7358724
#
_entry.id   a5b9a0b39be6daf8583fcd8ee7358724
#
_cell.length_a   1.000
_cell.length_b   1.000
_cell.length_c   1.000
_cell.angle_alpha   90.00
_cell.angle_beta   90.00
_cell.angle_gamma   90.00
#
_symmetry.space_group_name_H-M   'P 1'
#
loop_
_entity.id
_entity.type
_entity.pdbx_description
1 polymer ?
#
loop_
_entity_poly.entity_id
_entity_poly.type
_entity_poly.pdbx_seq_one_letter_code
_entity_poly.pdbx_strand_id
1 'polypeptide(L)'
;GKRAKLAIVFAVTDPDLGKRGISAFLVPTDTAGFIVDRTEHKMGIRASDTCAVTLSNCTIPEANLLGERGKGLAIALSNLEGGRIGIAAQALGIARAAFEAALAYSRDRVQFNKPIIEHQSIANMLADMHTRLNAARLLILHAARLRSAGKPCLSEASQAKLFASEMAEKVCSSAMQIHGGYGYLEDYPVERYYRDARITQIYEGSSEIQRMVIARELKHYQV
;
A
#
# COMPACT_ATOMS: atom_id res chain seq x y z
N GLY A 1 -8.72 8.09 -11.51
CA GLY A 1 -9.03 9.35 -12.18
C GLY A 1 -10.16 9.22 -13.18
N LYS A 2 -10.05 8.37 -14.19
CA LYS A 2 -11.05 8.25 -15.27
C LYS A 2 -12.41 7.73 -14.78
N ARG A 3 -12.43 6.85 -13.80
CA ARG A 3 -13.65 6.22 -13.27
C ARG A 3 -14.21 6.90 -12.02
N ALA A 4 -13.40 7.74 -11.36
CA ALA A 4 -13.83 8.47 -10.18
C ALA A 4 -14.94 9.48 -10.54
N LYS A 5 -15.88 9.69 -9.63
CA LYS A 5 -16.93 10.69 -9.73
C LYS A 5 -16.62 11.94 -8.89
N LEU A 6 -15.70 11.80 -7.95
CA LEU A 6 -15.27 12.85 -7.04
C LEU A 6 -13.76 12.73 -6.84
N ALA A 7 -13.08 13.87 -6.84
CA ALA A 7 -11.66 13.98 -6.50
C ALA A 7 -11.50 14.86 -5.26
N ILE A 8 -10.59 14.49 -4.36
CA ILE A 8 -10.09 15.40 -3.32
C ILE A 8 -8.83 16.04 -3.89
N VAL A 9 -8.91 17.34 -4.08
CA VAL A 9 -7.81 18.13 -4.65
C VAL A 9 -7.16 18.97 -3.55
N PHE A 10 -5.85 18.84 -3.41
CA PHE A 10 -5.05 19.71 -2.54
C PHE A 10 -4.37 20.76 -3.41
N ALA A 11 -4.64 22.02 -3.13
CA ALA A 11 -4.11 23.13 -3.91
C ALA A 11 -3.54 24.22 -3.01
N VAL A 12 -2.54 24.95 -3.54
CA VAL A 12 -1.98 26.12 -2.86
C VAL A 12 -2.95 27.29 -3.07
N THR A 13 -3.51 27.78 -1.98
CA THR A 13 -4.42 28.94 -1.95
C THR A 13 -3.72 30.22 -1.49
N ASP A 14 -2.65 30.06 -0.73
CA ASP A 14 -1.87 31.17 -0.14
C ASP A 14 -0.37 30.85 -0.22
N PRO A 15 0.32 31.17 -1.32
CA PRO A 15 1.72 30.80 -1.55
C PRO A 15 2.68 31.28 -0.45
N ASP A 16 2.44 32.46 0.10
CA ASP A 16 3.32 33.08 1.12
C ASP A 16 3.25 32.39 2.48
N LEU A 17 2.22 31.57 2.71
CA LEU A 17 2.04 30.82 3.96
C LEU A 17 2.70 29.43 3.94
N GLY A 18 3.36 29.04 2.85
CA GLY A 18 4.03 27.75 2.70
C GLY A 18 3.08 26.59 3.02
N LYS A 19 3.44 25.73 3.98
CA LYS A 19 2.62 24.57 4.35
C LYS A 19 1.23 24.91 4.88
N ARG A 20 1.03 26.10 5.42
CA ARG A 20 -0.26 26.61 5.90
C ARG A 20 -1.10 27.25 4.79
N GLY A 21 -0.56 27.37 3.60
CA GLY A 21 -1.24 27.90 2.42
C GLY A 21 -1.89 26.84 1.54
N ILE A 22 -1.94 25.57 1.98
CA ILE A 22 -2.56 24.47 1.22
C ILE A 22 -3.97 24.23 1.74
N SER A 23 -4.95 24.20 0.84
CA SER A 23 -6.36 23.87 1.12
C SER A 23 -6.79 22.60 0.41
N ALA A 24 -7.84 21.96 0.88
CA ALA A 24 -8.41 20.76 0.29
C ALA A 24 -9.80 21.06 -0.28
N PHE A 25 -10.14 20.47 -1.42
CA PHE A 25 -11.40 20.69 -2.12
C PHE A 25 -12.02 19.40 -2.59
N LEU A 26 -13.35 19.32 -2.54
CA LEU A 26 -14.14 18.27 -3.17
C LEU A 26 -14.49 18.70 -4.60
N VAL A 27 -13.93 18.04 -5.60
CA VAL A 27 -14.12 18.40 -7.01
C VAL A 27 -14.86 17.25 -7.72
N PRO A 28 -16.12 17.43 -8.14
CA PRO A 28 -16.77 16.50 -9.05
C PRO A 28 -15.95 16.37 -10.35
N THR A 29 -15.71 15.17 -10.83
CA THR A 29 -14.81 14.96 -11.96
C THR A 29 -15.40 15.32 -13.32
N ASP A 30 -16.68 15.62 -13.36
CA ASP A 30 -17.42 16.19 -14.50
C ASP A 30 -17.45 17.73 -14.51
N THR A 31 -16.79 18.39 -13.53
CA THR A 31 -16.66 19.84 -13.50
C THR A 31 -15.87 20.32 -14.73
N ALA A 32 -16.37 21.38 -15.38
CA ALA A 32 -15.67 22.02 -16.49
C ALA A 32 -14.25 22.40 -16.09
N GLY A 33 -13.27 22.05 -16.90
CA GLY A 33 -11.85 22.29 -16.61
C GLY A 33 -11.16 21.19 -15.80
N PHE A 34 -11.87 20.17 -15.31
CA PHE A 34 -11.24 18.95 -14.79
C PHE A 34 -10.97 18.00 -15.97
N ILE A 35 -9.72 17.88 -16.38
CA ILE A 35 -9.32 17.16 -17.58
C ILE A 35 -8.48 15.96 -17.18
N VAL A 36 -8.93 14.77 -17.57
CA VAL A 36 -8.10 13.54 -17.46
C VAL A 36 -7.28 13.42 -18.73
N ASP A 37 -5.99 13.73 -18.65
CA ASP A 37 -5.10 13.77 -19.80
C ASP A 37 -4.78 12.35 -20.31
N ARG A 38 -4.38 11.46 -19.39
CA ARG A 38 -4.05 10.08 -19.74
C ARG A 38 -4.20 9.15 -18.53
N THR A 39 -4.41 7.89 -18.83
CA THR A 39 -4.31 6.80 -17.84
C THR A 39 -2.90 6.22 -17.90
N GLU A 40 -2.24 6.08 -16.75
CA GLU A 40 -0.88 5.58 -16.68
C GLU A 40 -0.84 4.05 -16.82
N HIS A 41 0.13 3.55 -17.60
CA HIS A 41 0.45 2.14 -17.68
C HIS A 41 1.36 1.74 -16.54
N LYS A 42 0.87 0.89 -15.63
CA LYS A 42 1.58 0.54 -14.39
C LYS A 42 2.09 -0.89 -14.41
N MET A 43 3.13 -1.15 -13.63
CA MET A 43 3.67 -2.49 -13.38
C MET A 43 2.64 -3.42 -12.76
N GLY A 44 1.95 -2.98 -11.71
CA GLY A 44 0.94 -3.72 -10.96
C GLY A 44 -0.26 -2.86 -10.57
N ILE A 45 -1.20 -3.45 -9.82
CA ILE A 45 -2.49 -2.82 -9.43
C ILE A 45 -3.16 -2.18 -10.65
N ARG A 46 -3.15 -2.88 -11.78
CA ARG A 46 -3.62 -2.34 -13.06
C ARG A 46 -5.12 -2.10 -13.11
N ALA A 47 -5.89 -2.80 -12.25
CA ALA A 47 -7.34 -2.61 -12.14
C ALA A 47 -7.74 -1.26 -11.52
N SER A 48 -6.86 -0.64 -10.74
CA SER A 48 -7.04 0.73 -10.21
C SER A 48 -6.41 1.72 -11.19
N ASP A 49 -7.22 2.57 -11.83
CA ASP A 49 -6.72 3.58 -12.75
C ASP A 49 -6.00 4.71 -12.04
N THR A 50 -4.80 5.02 -12.50
CA THR A 50 -4.01 6.19 -12.11
C THR A 50 -3.91 7.09 -13.31
N CYS A 51 -4.23 8.37 -13.16
CA CYS A 51 -4.32 9.30 -14.29
C CYS A 51 -3.50 10.55 -14.03
N ALA A 52 -2.94 11.12 -15.09
CA ALA A 52 -2.55 12.51 -15.11
C ALA A 52 -3.82 13.36 -15.23
N VAL A 53 -3.92 14.43 -14.44
CA VAL A 53 -5.07 15.32 -14.41
C VAL A 53 -4.59 16.75 -14.52
N THR A 54 -5.20 17.51 -15.42
CA THR A 54 -5.02 18.95 -15.55
C THR A 54 -6.27 19.69 -15.08
N LEU A 55 -6.07 20.72 -14.27
CA LEU A 55 -7.12 21.63 -13.86
C LEU A 55 -6.95 22.96 -14.61
N SER A 56 -7.83 23.23 -15.55
CA SER A 56 -7.77 24.45 -16.37
C SER A 56 -9.03 25.28 -16.19
N ASN A 57 -8.92 26.43 -15.53
CA ASN A 57 -10.07 27.27 -15.19
C ASN A 57 -11.22 26.50 -14.54
N CYS A 58 -10.88 25.52 -13.70
CA CYS A 58 -11.85 24.66 -13.02
C CYS A 58 -12.47 25.44 -11.84
N THR A 59 -13.69 25.89 -12.02
CA THR A 59 -14.42 26.67 -11.00
C THR A 59 -15.34 25.75 -10.22
N ILE A 60 -15.26 25.81 -8.89
CA ILE A 60 -16.10 25.04 -7.97
C ILE A 60 -16.74 25.98 -6.94
N PRO A 61 -17.92 25.60 -6.39
CA PRO A 61 -18.55 26.36 -5.31
C PRO A 61 -17.67 26.44 -4.06
N GLU A 62 -17.77 27.51 -3.30
CA GLU A 62 -17.07 27.68 -2.01
C GLU A 62 -17.43 26.57 -1.02
N ALA A 63 -18.67 26.08 -1.05
CA ALA A 63 -19.15 24.96 -0.23
C ALA A 63 -18.36 23.64 -0.45
N ASN A 64 -17.61 23.53 -1.54
CA ASN A 64 -16.75 22.37 -1.82
C ASN A 64 -15.37 22.45 -1.12
N LEU A 65 -15.11 23.52 -0.36
CA LEU A 65 -13.93 23.58 0.52
C LEU A 65 -14.06 22.50 1.60
N LEU A 66 -13.10 21.60 1.65
CA LEU A 66 -13.05 20.53 2.66
C LEU A 66 -12.34 21.04 3.92
N GLY A 67 -13.11 21.27 4.99
CA GLY A 67 -12.61 21.88 6.21
C GLY A 67 -12.38 23.39 6.07
N GLU A 68 -11.28 23.89 6.61
CA GLU A 68 -10.93 25.30 6.60
C GLU A 68 -9.82 25.61 5.57
N ARG A 69 -9.82 26.85 5.04
CA ARG A 69 -8.74 27.36 4.19
C ARG A 69 -7.39 27.25 4.93
N GLY A 70 -6.37 26.75 4.24
CA GLY A 70 -5.03 26.58 4.79
C GLY A 70 -4.85 25.32 5.66
N LYS A 71 -5.87 24.49 5.84
CA LYS A 71 -5.82 23.25 6.62
C LYS A 71 -5.66 21.98 5.77
N GLY A 72 -5.52 22.10 4.45
CA GLY A 72 -5.44 20.96 3.54
C GLY A 72 -4.30 20.00 3.87
N LEU A 73 -3.11 20.50 4.20
CA LEU A 73 -2.00 19.62 4.60
C LEU A 73 -2.31 18.84 5.88
N ALA A 74 -2.96 19.45 6.88
CA ALA A 74 -3.34 18.78 8.11
C ALA A 74 -4.35 17.65 7.83
N ILE A 75 -5.33 17.92 6.95
CA ILE A 75 -6.31 16.92 6.48
C ILE A 75 -5.59 15.76 5.79
N ALA A 76 -4.66 16.02 4.88
CA ALA A 76 -3.89 14.99 4.19
C ALA A 76 -3.11 14.11 5.18
N LEU A 77 -2.39 14.73 6.12
CA LEU A 77 -1.54 14.01 7.07
C LEU A 77 -2.35 13.18 8.07
N SER A 78 -3.53 13.64 8.52
CA SER A 78 -4.39 12.90 9.45
C SER A 78 -4.92 11.59 8.84
N ASN A 79 -5.12 11.54 7.52
CA ASN A 79 -5.55 10.35 6.82
C ASN A 79 -4.42 9.32 6.61
N LEU A 80 -3.16 9.77 6.53
CA LEU A 80 -2.02 8.88 6.27
C LEU A 80 -1.78 7.85 7.37
N GLU A 81 -2.10 8.15 8.62
CA GLU A 81 -1.95 7.18 9.72
C GLU A 81 -2.85 5.96 9.51
N GLY A 82 -4.12 6.19 9.17
CA GLY A 82 -5.05 5.10 8.81
C GLY A 82 -4.71 4.43 7.49
N GLY A 83 -4.27 5.20 6.51
CA GLY A 83 -3.82 4.72 5.22
C GLY A 83 -2.67 3.71 5.34
N ARG A 84 -1.70 3.96 6.23
CA ARG A 84 -0.58 3.03 6.49
C ARG A 84 -1.06 1.66 6.97
N ILE A 85 -2.01 1.60 7.89
CA ILE A 85 -2.61 0.34 8.36
C ILE A 85 -3.33 -0.37 7.20
N GLY A 86 -4.08 0.38 6.38
CA GLY A 86 -4.76 -0.14 5.19
C GLY A 86 -3.79 -0.75 4.18
N ILE A 87 -2.69 -0.05 3.86
CA ILE A 87 -1.67 -0.56 2.94
C ILE A 87 -0.90 -1.76 3.53
N ALA A 88 -0.64 -1.77 4.82
CA ALA A 88 -0.06 -2.93 5.49
C ALA A 88 -0.98 -4.17 5.36
N ALA A 89 -2.28 -3.99 5.53
CA ALA A 89 -3.27 -5.05 5.36
C ALA A 89 -3.36 -5.52 3.89
N GLN A 90 -3.30 -4.60 2.92
CA GLN A 90 -3.25 -4.93 1.49
C GLN A 90 -2.00 -5.76 1.16
N ALA A 91 -0.83 -5.33 1.62
CA ALA A 91 0.43 -6.05 1.43
C ALA A 91 0.37 -7.47 2.00
N LEU A 92 -0.17 -7.62 3.23
CA LEU A 92 -0.40 -8.91 3.86
C LEU A 92 -1.35 -9.79 3.04
N GLY A 93 -2.44 -9.22 2.50
CA GLY A 93 -3.41 -9.95 1.67
C GLY A 93 -2.79 -10.48 0.39
N ILE A 94 -1.99 -9.68 -0.32
CA ILE A 94 -1.26 -10.10 -1.53
C ILE A 94 -0.26 -11.21 -1.21
N ALA A 95 0.54 -11.01 -0.16
CA ALA A 95 1.54 -11.99 0.27
C ALA A 95 0.91 -13.32 0.70
N ARG A 96 -0.23 -13.28 1.40
CA ARG A 96 -0.99 -14.45 1.80
C ARG A 96 -1.50 -15.23 0.58
N ALA A 97 -2.07 -14.54 -0.42
CA ALA A 97 -2.51 -15.18 -1.66
C ALA A 97 -1.35 -15.85 -2.41
N ALA A 98 -0.18 -15.21 -2.45
CA ALA A 98 1.03 -15.78 -3.04
C ALA A 98 1.51 -17.02 -2.28
N PHE A 99 1.51 -17.00 -0.96
CA PHE A 99 1.86 -18.14 -0.11
C PHE A 99 0.88 -19.32 -0.30
N GLU A 100 -0.42 -19.05 -0.29
CA GLU A 100 -1.45 -20.11 -0.48
C GLU A 100 -1.31 -20.78 -1.86
N ALA A 101 -1.05 -19.99 -2.92
CA ALA A 101 -0.77 -20.53 -4.25
C ALA A 101 0.50 -21.41 -4.28
N ALA A 102 1.59 -20.95 -3.67
CA ALA A 102 2.84 -21.69 -3.59
C ALA A 102 2.70 -22.97 -2.77
N LEU A 103 1.97 -22.93 -1.66
CA LEU A 103 1.70 -24.08 -0.81
C LEU A 103 0.89 -25.15 -1.57
N ALA A 104 -0.17 -24.75 -2.28
CA ALA A 104 -0.96 -25.66 -3.10
C ALA A 104 -0.10 -26.30 -4.21
N TYR A 105 0.59 -25.47 -5.00
CA TYR A 105 1.48 -25.95 -6.05
C TYR A 105 2.54 -26.91 -5.54
N SER A 106 3.14 -26.65 -4.38
CA SER A 106 4.20 -27.50 -3.82
C SER A 106 3.72 -28.86 -3.36
N ARG A 107 2.43 -29.03 -3.07
CA ARG A 107 1.80 -30.32 -2.73
C ARG A 107 1.51 -31.17 -3.97
N ASP A 108 1.16 -30.51 -5.08
CA ASP A 108 0.74 -31.19 -6.30
C ASP A 108 1.91 -31.48 -7.24
N ARG A 109 2.91 -30.59 -7.27
CA ARG A 109 4.07 -30.73 -8.17
C ARG A 109 5.03 -31.81 -7.68
N VAL A 110 5.28 -32.81 -8.52
CA VAL A 110 6.23 -33.91 -8.25
C VAL A 110 7.52 -33.68 -9.02
N GLN A 111 8.65 -33.70 -8.32
CA GLN A 111 10.00 -33.78 -8.88
C GLN A 111 10.88 -34.65 -7.98
N PHE A 112 11.85 -35.37 -8.58
CA PHE A 112 12.71 -36.32 -7.87
C PHE A 112 11.88 -37.38 -7.09
N ASN A 113 10.80 -37.87 -7.72
CA ASN A 113 9.88 -38.93 -7.25
C ASN A 113 9.07 -38.57 -5.99
N LYS A 114 8.90 -37.32 -5.64
CA LYS A 114 8.05 -36.89 -4.52
C LYS A 114 7.52 -35.46 -4.71
N PRO A 115 6.42 -35.08 -4.02
CA PRO A 115 5.95 -33.72 -3.99
C PRO A 115 7.06 -32.75 -3.57
N ILE A 116 7.14 -31.59 -4.22
CA ILE A 116 8.25 -30.67 -3.95
C ILE A 116 8.25 -30.11 -2.54
N ILE A 117 7.11 -30.11 -1.85
CA ILE A 117 7.02 -29.70 -0.44
C ILE A 117 7.87 -30.58 0.49
N GLU A 118 8.15 -31.83 0.10
CA GLU A 118 8.97 -32.78 0.88
C GLU A 118 10.48 -32.52 0.72
N HIS A 119 10.88 -31.60 -0.17
CA HIS A 119 12.27 -31.17 -0.26
C HIS A 119 12.55 -30.08 0.77
N GLN A 120 13.58 -30.26 1.56
CA GLN A 120 13.90 -29.38 2.69
C GLN A 120 14.04 -27.90 2.28
N SER A 121 14.58 -27.63 1.10
CA SER A 121 14.71 -26.24 0.60
C SER A 121 13.34 -25.56 0.40
N ILE A 122 12.36 -26.28 -0.15
CA ILE A 122 11.00 -25.77 -0.35
C ILE A 122 10.26 -25.68 1.00
N ALA A 123 10.39 -26.67 1.86
CA ALA A 123 9.78 -26.66 3.19
C ALA A 123 10.28 -25.48 4.02
N ASN A 124 11.58 -25.17 3.99
CA ASN A 124 12.17 -24.02 4.67
C ASN A 124 11.64 -22.69 4.11
N MET A 125 11.53 -22.55 2.79
CA MET A 125 10.95 -21.35 2.18
C MET A 125 9.51 -21.12 2.64
N LEU A 126 8.68 -22.18 2.66
CA LEU A 126 7.29 -22.10 3.12
C LEU A 126 7.20 -21.76 4.61
N ALA A 127 8.07 -22.31 5.44
CA ALA A 127 8.13 -21.98 6.86
C ALA A 127 8.48 -20.52 7.12
N ASP A 128 9.47 -19.97 6.39
CA ASP A 128 9.85 -18.57 6.46
C ASP A 128 8.73 -17.65 6.00
N MET A 129 8.07 -17.97 4.88
CA MET A 129 6.92 -17.22 4.38
C MET A 129 5.81 -17.17 5.41
N HIS A 130 5.43 -18.31 5.98
CA HIS A 130 4.36 -18.42 6.98
C HIS A 130 4.67 -17.63 8.26
N THR A 131 5.90 -17.73 8.75
CA THR A 131 6.36 -17.00 9.94
C THR A 131 6.27 -15.49 9.73
N ARG A 132 6.73 -14.99 8.57
CA ARG A 132 6.69 -13.57 8.23
C ARG A 132 5.25 -13.05 8.08
N LEU A 133 4.35 -13.83 7.48
CA LEU A 133 2.92 -13.49 7.38
C LEU A 133 2.28 -13.32 8.76
N ASN A 134 2.55 -14.23 9.70
CA ASN A 134 2.04 -14.14 11.06
C ASN A 134 2.59 -12.92 11.82
N ALA A 135 3.87 -12.63 11.69
CA ALA A 135 4.48 -11.44 12.30
C ALA A 135 3.85 -10.14 11.75
N ALA A 136 3.69 -10.03 10.42
CA ALA A 136 3.02 -8.89 9.80
C ALA A 136 1.59 -8.72 10.30
N ARG A 137 0.83 -9.81 10.38
CA ARG A 137 -0.55 -9.80 10.88
C ARG A 137 -0.64 -9.26 12.31
N LEU A 138 0.24 -9.68 13.19
CA LEU A 138 0.25 -9.21 14.58
C LEU A 138 0.55 -7.73 14.68
N LEU A 139 1.52 -7.21 13.93
CA LEU A 139 1.83 -5.78 13.88
C LEU A 139 0.63 -4.96 13.37
N ILE A 140 -0.02 -5.41 12.30
CA ILE A 140 -1.20 -4.74 11.73
C ILE A 140 -2.35 -4.71 12.73
N LEU A 141 -2.65 -5.85 13.37
CA LEU A 141 -3.72 -5.94 14.35
C LEU A 141 -3.43 -5.08 15.59
N HIS A 142 -2.18 -4.99 16.01
CA HIS A 142 -1.78 -4.11 17.12
C HIS A 142 -2.05 -2.64 16.78
N ALA A 143 -1.55 -2.14 15.65
CA ALA A 143 -1.79 -0.78 15.20
C ALA A 143 -3.29 -0.47 15.02
N ALA A 144 -4.05 -1.41 14.43
CA ALA A 144 -5.48 -1.27 14.23
C ALA A 144 -6.26 -1.17 15.56
N ARG A 145 -5.89 -1.97 16.56
CA ARG A 145 -6.51 -1.91 17.90
C ARG A 145 -6.26 -0.58 18.60
N LEU A 146 -5.04 -0.06 18.54
CA LEU A 146 -4.71 1.25 19.09
C LEU A 146 -5.56 2.35 18.45
N ARG A 147 -5.64 2.36 17.11
CA ARG A 147 -6.47 3.30 16.36
C ARG A 147 -7.95 3.20 16.72
N SER A 148 -8.51 2.00 16.80
CA SER A 148 -9.91 1.77 17.16
C SER A 148 -10.23 2.21 18.58
N ALA A 149 -9.23 2.19 19.47
CA ALA A 149 -9.33 2.68 20.85
C ALA A 149 -9.10 4.20 20.97
N GLY A 150 -8.93 4.93 19.86
CA GLY A 150 -8.62 6.35 19.85
C GLY A 150 -7.25 6.71 20.43
N LYS A 151 -6.34 5.75 20.52
CA LYS A 151 -4.98 5.95 21.03
C LYS A 151 -4.03 6.36 19.90
N PRO A 152 -3.01 7.19 20.16
CA PRO A 152 -1.92 7.46 19.22
C PRO A 152 -1.30 6.15 18.75
N CYS A 153 -1.09 6.00 17.42
CA CYS A 153 -0.55 4.78 16.83
C CYS A 153 0.36 5.04 15.63
N LEU A 154 0.90 6.25 15.53
CA LEU A 154 1.72 6.67 14.39
C LEU A 154 2.96 5.78 14.19
N SER A 155 3.65 5.44 15.29
CA SER A 155 4.81 4.55 15.28
C SER A 155 4.43 3.14 14.84
N GLU A 156 3.40 2.57 15.47
CA GLU A 156 2.93 1.20 15.23
C GLU A 156 2.36 1.04 13.81
N ALA A 157 1.63 2.02 13.32
CA ALA A 157 1.14 2.05 11.93
C ALA A 157 2.30 2.10 10.92
N SER A 158 3.36 2.88 11.23
CA SER A 158 4.55 2.96 10.40
C SER A 158 5.36 1.66 10.43
N GLN A 159 5.51 1.03 11.60
CA GLN A 159 6.16 -0.28 11.76
C GLN A 159 5.40 -1.37 11.01
N ALA A 160 4.08 -1.42 11.15
CA ALA A 160 3.23 -2.37 10.44
C ALA A 160 3.36 -2.23 8.93
N LYS A 161 3.31 -0.98 8.42
CA LYS A 161 3.43 -0.70 6.98
C LYS A 161 4.81 -1.06 6.44
N LEU A 162 5.86 -0.66 7.13
CA LEU A 162 7.25 -0.97 6.75
C LEU A 162 7.47 -2.48 6.67
N PHE A 163 7.16 -3.18 7.76
CA PHE A 163 7.37 -4.62 7.83
C PHE A 163 6.52 -5.38 6.79
N ALA A 164 5.21 -5.09 6.73
CA ALA A 164 4.31 -5.82 5.84
C ALA A 164 4.65 -5.63 4.36
N SER A 165 5.00 -4.41 3.93
CA SER A 165 5.33 -4.15 2.53
C SER A 165 6.64 -4.80 2.08
N GLU A 166 7.67 -4.78 2.92
CA GLU A 166 8.95 -5.45 2.61
C GLU A 166 8.83 -6.98 2.69
N MET A 167 8.03 -7.48 3.62
CA MET A 167 7.68 -8.89 3.72
C MET A 167 6.94 -9.38 2.48
N ALA A 168 5.96 -8.60 1.99
CA ALA A 168 5.14 -9.00 0.85
C ALA A 168 5.96 -9.22 -0.42
N GLU A 169 6.93 -8.36 -0.71
CA GLU A 169 7.83 -8.55 -1.86
C GLU A 169 8.63 -9.84 -1.73
N LYS A 170 9.19 -10.11 -0.55
CA LYS A 170 9.96 -11.33 -0.29
C LYS A 170 9.11 -12.60 -0.44
N VAL A 171 7.90 -12.59 0.12
CA VAL A 171 6.99 -13.73 0.05
C VAL A 171 6.53 -13.96 -1.40
N CYS A 172 6.17 -12.92 -2.14
CA CYS A 172 5.78 -13.05 -3.54
C CYS A 172 6.95 -13.55 -4.41
N SER A 173 8.17 -13.07 -4.19
CA SER A 173 9.37 -13.56 -4.86
C SER A 173 9.62 -15.05 -4.57
N SER A 174 9.49 -15.47 -3.30
CA SER A 174 9.61 -16.87 -2.90
C SER A 174 8.52 -17.75 -3.53
N ALA A 175 7.30 -17.25 -3.64
CA ALA A 175 6.21 -17.96 -4.29
C ALA A 175 6.49 -18.21 -5.76
N MET A 176 6.99 -17.21 -6.50
CA MET A 176 7.44 -17.38 -7.89
C MET A 176 8.57 -18.42 -7.98
N GLN A 177 9.54 -18.37 -7.08
CA GLN A 177 10.67 -19.31 -7.06
C GLN A 177 10.21 -20.74 -6.83
N ILE A 178 9.22 -20.98 -5.95
CA ILE A 178 8.64 -22.31 -5.70
C ILE A 178 7.94 -22.86 -6.97
N HIS A 179 7.29 -22.00 -7.76
CA HIS A 179 6.68 -22.41 -9.03
C HIS A 179 7.71 -22.65 -10.14
N GLY A 180 8.97 -22.17 -9.97
CA GLY A 180 10.00 -22.27 -11.00
C GLY A 180 9.60 -21.52 -12.25
N GLY A 181 9.85 -22.11 -13.44
CA GLY A 181 9.51 -21.47 -14.73
C GLY A 181 8.02 -21.13 -14.87
N TYR A 182 7.14 -21.93 -14.29
CA TYR A 182 5.69 -21.66 -14.28
C TYR A 182 5.33 -20.39 -13.50
N GLY A 183 6.09 -20.03 -12.47
CA GLY A 183 5.88 -18.78 -11.72
C GLY A 183 6.15 -17.50 -12.51
N TYR A 184 6.76 -17.62 -13.68
CA TYR A 184 7.04 -16.49 -14.57
C TYR A 184 6.00 -16.34 -15.70
N LEU A 185 5.04 -17.26 -15.80
CA LEU A 185 3.97 -17.26 -16.80
C LEU A 185 2.69 -16.64 -16.25
N GLU A 186 1.94 -15.94 -17.10
CA GLU A 186 0.66 -15.30 -16.74
C GLU A 186 -0.46 -16.29 -16.39
N ASP A 187 -0.30 -17.57 -16.75
CA ASP A 187 -1.21 -18.66 -16.37
C ASP A 187 -1.29 -18.90 -14.86
N TYR A 188 -0.25 -18.50 -14.13
CA TYR A 188 -0.17 -18.60 -12.68
C TYR A 188 -0.21 -17.21 -12.04
N PRO A 189 -0.99 -17.01 -10.96
CA PRO A 189 -1.23 -15.68 -10.43
C PRO A 189 -0.03 -15.07 -9.68
N VAL A 190 1.02 -15.86 -9.39
CA VAL A 190 2.13 -15.45 -8.51
C VAL A 190 2.98 -14.33 -9.11
N GLU A 191 3.11 -14.27 -10.45
CA GLU A 191 3.79 -13.17 -11.15
C GLU A 191 3.05 -11.85 -10.94
N ARG A 192 1.70 -11.88 -11.01
CA ARG A 192 0.87 -10.70 -10.77
C ARG A 192 0.95 -10.25 -9.31
N TYR A 193 0.93 -11.17 -8.36
CA TYR A 193 1.09 -10.83 -6.94
C TYR A 193 2.42 -10.15 -6.66
N TYR A 194 3.50 -10.60 -7.31
CA TYR A 194 4.81 -9.96 -7.21
C TYR A 194 4.79 -8.53 -7.74
N ARG A 195 4.22 -8.31 -8.93
CA ARG A 195 4.08 -6.96 -9.52
C ARG A 195 3.21 -6.05 -8.66
N ASP A 196 2.10 -6.58 -8.13
CA ASP A 196 1.16 -5.84 -7.30
C ASP A 196 1.73 -5.50 -5.92
N ALA A 197 2.53 -6.38 -5.32
CA ALA A 197 3.14 -6.15 -4.01
C ALA A 197 4.13 -4.97 -4.03
N ARG A 198 4.83 -4.74 -5.14
CA ARG A 198 5.92 -3.76 -5.21
C ARG A 198 5.50 -2.34 -4.84
N ILE A 199 4.31 -1.90 -5.24
CA ILE A 199 3.83 -0.54 -4.96
C ILE A 199 3.63 -0.28 -3.46
N THR A 200 3.38 -1.32 -2.65
CA THR A 200 3.11 -1.17 -1.23
C THR A 200 4.28 -0.60 -0.43
N GLN A 201 5.50 -0.66 -0.96
CA GLN A 201 6.69 -0.03 -0.38
C GLN A 201 6.83 1.45 -0.74
N ILE A 202 6.08 1.93 -1.75
CA ILE A 202 6.24 3.27 -2.35
C ILE A 202 5.16 4.23 -1.88
N TYR A 203 3.89 3.89 -2.09
CA TYR A 203 2.79 4.79 -1.75
C TYR A 203 2.45 4.80 -0.26
N GLU A 204 1.63 5.76 0.18
CA GLU A 204 1.29 6.01 1.61
C GLU A 204 2.55 6.23 2.48
N GLY A 205 3.56 6.86 1.88
CA GLY A 205 4.89 7.06 2.44
C GLY A 205 5.81 5.87 2.17
N SER A 206 6.93 6.12 1.49
CA SER A 206 7.88 5.08 1.15
C SER A 206 8.49 4.41 2.40
N SER A 207 9.16 3.28 2.20
CA SER A 207 9.86 2.57 3.30
C SER A 207 10.83 3.48 4.06
N GLU A 208 11.49 4.41 3.36
CA GLU A 208 12.40 5.41 3.94
C GLU A 208 11.65 6.38 4.84
N ILE A 209 10.48 6.87 4.38
CA ILE A 209 9.63 7.75 5.18
C ILE A 209 9.11 7.04 6.43
N GLN A 210 8.73 5.75 6.33
CA GLN A 210 8.33 4.99 7.52
C GLN A 210 9.47 4.93 8.54
N ARG A 211 10.71 4.64 8.10
CA ARG A 211 11.89 4.63 8.98
C ARG A 211 12.14 5.98 9.63
N MET A 212 12.02 7.07 8.89
CA MET A 212 12.15 8.43 9.43
C MET A 212 11.10 8.72 10.51
N VAL A 213 9.86 8.32 10.28
CA VAL A 213 8.78 8.50 11.28
C VAL A 213 9.06 7.68 12.53
N ILE A 214 9.37 6.40 12.40
CA ILE A 214 9.71 5.52 13.53
C ILE A 214 10.88 6.10 14.33
N ALA A 215 11.97 6.49 13.65
CA ALA A 215 13.15 7.03 14.31
C ALA A 215 12.86 8.34 15.07
N ARG A 216 11.95 9.18 14.55
CA ARG A 216 11.50 10.38 15.24
C ARG A 216 10.75 10.05 16.53
N GLU A 217 9.83 9.10 16.47
CA GLU A 217 9.01 8.69 17.63
C GLU A 217 9.88 8.03 18.74
N LEU A 218 10.97 7.34 18.35
CA LEU A 218 11.91 6.75 19.32
C LEU A 218 12.58 7.80 20.24
N LYS A 219 12.66 9.07 19.83
CA LYS A 219 13.21 10.15 20.69
C LYS A 219 12.36 10.39 21.94
N HIS A 220 11.13 9.98 21.94
CA HIS A 220 10.16 10.14 23.03
C HIS A 220 9.79 8.79 23.68
N TYR A 221 10.45 7.70 23.25
CA TYR A 221 10.19 6.35 23.77
C TYR A 221 10.79 6.24 25.18
N GLN A 222 9.93 5.92 26.15
CA GLN A 222 10.35 5.62 27.51
C GLN A 222 10.54 4.10 27.64
N VAL A 223 11.70 3.68 28.12
CA VAL A 223 12.04 2.27 28.40
C VAL A 223 11.40 1.85 29.73
#